data_6984aae7ab9d58db3d11f0dcfe3fc173
#
_entry.id   6984aae7ab9d58db3d11f0dcfe3fc173
#
_cell.length_a   1.000
_cell.length_b   1.000
_cell.length_c   1.000
_cell.angle_alpha   90.00
_cell.angle_beta   90.00
_cell.angle_gamma   90.00
#
_symmetry.space_group_name_H-M   'P 1'
#
loop_
_entity.id
_entity.type
_entity.pdbx_description
1 polymer ?
#
loop_
_entity_poly.entity_id
_entity_poly.type
_entity_poly.pdbx_seq_one_letter_code
_entity_poly.pdbx_strand_id
1 'polypeptide(L)'
;MDRRKWVQWLFEAKTRYGLVILNYAVTSNHIHLLVLDEKGRDVIPDSIKLVAGRTAQEYNLRKKRKGAFWEDRYHATAIESERHLLACLVYIDLNMVRTGVVSHPSEWPFGGYNEIQKPRRKCVLIAYQKLAELTGFKTYDAFRKAHKEWVSESLANGDNFRQAQWTQSIAVGSKSFIETIKEKLGILAKGRKIIENEGEFQLREDMRGAYNANFDIEIGDIGGQNAYYWDVYHGNSCT
;
A
#
# COMPACT_ATOMS: atom_id res chain seq x y z
N MET A 1 -8.33 -5.66 -14.34
CA MET A 1 -8.05 -4.20 -14.25
C MET A 1 -7.09 -3.80 -15.35
N ASP A 2 -7.21 -2.59 -15.90
CA ASP A 2 -6.21 -2.07 -16.84
C ASP A 2 -5.09 -1.35 -16.06
N ARG A 3 -3.97 -2.05 -15.88
CA ARG A 3 -2.83 -1.55 -15.10
C ARG A 3 -2.22 -0.27 -15.66
N ARG A 4 -2.20 -0.12 -17.00
CA ARG A 4 -1.66 1.08 -17.66
C ARG A 4 -2.52 2.30 -17.34
N LYS A 5 -3.84 2.14 -17.40
CA LYS A 5 -4.80 3.19 -17.04
C LYS A 5 -4.69 3.58 -15.57
N TRP A 6 -4.53 2.59 -14.69
CA TRP A 6 -4.35 2.87 -13.27
C TRP A 6 -3.10 3.73 -13.01
N VAL A 7 -1.97 3.38 -13.61
CA VAL A 7 -0.72 4.16 -13.52
C VAL A 7 -0.91 5.57 -14.11
N GLN A 8 -1.67 5.71 -15.21
CA GLN A 8 -2.02 7.01 -15.79
C GLN A 8 -2.84 7.87 -14.80
N TRP A 9 -3.86 7.29 -14.17
CA TRP A 9 -4.66 8.02 -13.17
C TRP A 9 -3.87 8.36 -11.92
N LEU A 10 -2.89 7.52 -11.55
CA LEU A 10 -1.97 7.83 -10.46
C LEU A 10 -1.10 9.06 -10.80
N PHE A 11 -0.62 9.16 -12.03
CA PHE A 11 0.10 10.34 -12.50
C PHE A 11 -0.77 11.60 -12.51
N GLU A 12 -2.03 11.48 -12.92
CA GLU A 12 -3.01 12.57 -12.86
C GLU A 12 -3.25 13.02 -11.41
N ALA A 13 -3.43 12.08 -10.48
CA ALA A 13 -3.60 12.40 -9.05
C ALA A 13 -2.38 13.13 -8.48
N LYS A 14 -1.18 12.65 -8.80
CA LYS A 14 0.07 13.32 -8.43
C LYS A 14 0.11 14.76 -8.93
N THR A 15 -0.22 14.98 -10.19
CA THR A 15 -0.17 16.31 -10.82
C THR A 15 -1.23 17.23 -10.22
N ARG A 16 -2.43 16.73 -10.00
CA ARG A 16 -3.60 17.51 -9.57
C ARG A 16 -3.57 17.85 -8.09
N TYR A 17 -3.23 16.89 -7.24
CA TYR A 17 -3.29 17.03 -5.79
C TYR A 17 -1.91 17.13 -5.12
N GLY A 18 -0.84 16.93 -5.89
CA GLY A 18 0.51 16.96 -5.35
C GLY A 18 0.88 15.72 -4.54
N LEU A 19 0.26 14.57 -4.82
CA LEU A 19 0.58 13.31 -4.14
C LEU A 19 2.06 12.97 -4.25
N VAL A 20 2.72 12.72 -3.13
CA VAL A 20 4.13 12.36 -3.08
C VAL A 20 4.25 10.83 -3.03
N ILE A 21 4.63 10.23 -4.15
CA ILE A 21 4.69 8.78 -4.32
C ILE A 21 6.12 8.31 -4.10
N LEU A 22 6.29 7.32 -3.24
CA LEU A 22 7.58 6.72 -2.91
C LEU A 22 7.77 5.36 -3.62
N ASN A 23 6.71 4.55 -3.70
CA ASN A 23 6.72 3.29 -4.44
C ASN A 23 5.29 2.83 -4.76
N TYR A 24 5.14 1.89 -5.70
CA TYR A 24 3.86 1.27 -6.01
C TYR A 24 4.03 -0.10 -6.67
N ALA A 25 3.01 -0.96 -6.55
CA ALA A 25 2.87 -2.18 -7.34
C ALA A 25 1.41 -2.39 -7.71
N VAL A 26 1.12 -2.48 -9.01
CA VAL A 26 -0.24 -2.69 -9.55
C VAL A 26 -0.35 -4.12 -10.05
N THR A 27 -1.15 -4.92 -9.37
CA THR A 27 -1.39 -6.33 -9.72
C THR A 27 -2.68 -6.51 -10.54
N SER A 28 -3.20 -7.71 -10.64
CA SER A 28 -4.49 -7.97 -11.31
C SER A 28 -5.68 -7.62 -10.42
N ASN A 29 -5.57 -7.78 -9.13
CA ASN A 29 -6.67 -7.71 -8.17
C ASN A 29 -6.42 -6.75 -6.99
N HIS A 30 -5.19 -6.34 -6.73
CA HIS A 30 -4.88 -5.37 -5.68
C HIS A 30 -3.74 -4.44 -6.06
N ILE A 31 -3.55 -3.41 -5.27
CA ILE A 31 -2.58 -2.35 -5.51
C ILE A 31 -1.89 -2.04 -4.18
N HIS A 32 -0.59 -1.97 -4.21
CA HIS A 32 0.21 -1.39 -3.13
C HIS A 32 0.67 0.00 -3.57
N LEU A 33 0.51 0.97 -2.69
CA LEU A 33 0.91 2.35 -2.94
C LEU A 33 1.57 2.92 -1.67
N LEU A 34 2.83 3.29 -1.76
CA LEU A 34 3.57 3.94 -0.69
C LEU A 34 3.66 5.42 -1.00
N VAL A 35 3.16 6.25 -0.09
CA VAL A 35 3.09 7.70 -0.24
C VAL A 35 3.58 8.41 1.01
N LEU A 36 4.04 9.64 0.85
CA LEU A 36 4.38 10.52 1.96
C LEU A 36 3.22 11.48 2.23
N ASP A 37 2.78 11.54 3.47
CA ASP A 37 1.75 12.48 3.95
C ASP A 37 2.43 13.76 4.48
N GLU A 38 2.72 14.70 3.58
CA GLU A 38 3.36 15.97 3.96
C GLU A 38 2.54 17.23 3.60
N LYS A 39 1.53 17.09 2.74
CA LYS A 39 0.88 18.25 2.11
C LYS A 39 -0.54 18.56 2.57
N GLY A 40 -1.03 17.85 3.57
CA GLY A 40 -2.35 18.09 4.13
C GLY A 40 -3.31 16.91 4.02
N ARG A 41 -4.33 16.94 4.87
CA ARG A 41 -5.23 15.84 5.15
C ARG A 41 -5.95 15.24 3.94
N ASP A 42 -6.23 16.05 2.93
CA ASP A 42 -7.12 15.66 1.82
C ASP A 42 -6.34 15.15 0.59
N VAL A 43 -5.02 15.35 0.54
CA VAL A 43 -4.20 14.97 -0.64
C VAL A 43 -4.28 13.49 -0.93
N ILE A 44 -4.07 12.63 0.07
CA ILE A 44 -4.13 11.17 -0.09
C ILE A 44 -5.56 10.73 -0.37
N PRO A 45 -6.59 11.08 0.44
CA PRO A 45 -7.97 10.69 0.17
C PRO A 45 -8.48 11.12 -1.20
N ASP A 46 -8.25 12.35 -1.62
CA ASP A 46 -8.70 12.86 -2.92
C ASP A 46 -7.97 12.21 -4.09
N SER A 47 -6.68 11.95 -3.93
CA SER A 47 -5.89 11.19 -4.92
C SER A 47 -6.44 9.78 -5.12
N ILE A 48 -6.68 9.07 -4.02
CA ILE A 48 -7.24 7.72 -4.05
C ILE A 48 -8.64 7.73 -4.64
N LYS A 49 -9.49 8.67 -4.23
CA LYS A 49 -10.85 8.84 -4.78
C LYS A 49 -10.83 9.06 -6.30
N LEU A 50 -9.91 9.88 -6.81
CA LEU A 50 -9.73 10.09 -8.25
C LEU A 50 -9.35 8.78 -8.94
N VAL A 51 -8.26 8.14 -8.50
CA VAL A 51 -7.71 6.94 -9.14
C VAL A 51 -8.71 5.79 -9.11
N ALA A 52 -9.29 5.53 -7.95
CA ALA A 52 -10.27 4.46 -7.76
C ALA A 52 -11.56 4.73 -8.56
N GLY A 53 -12.09 5.95 -8.49
CA GLY A 53 -13.30 6.33 -9.20
C GLY A 53 -13.16 6.23 -10.72
N ARG A 54 -12.07 6.75 -11.27
CA ARG A 54 -11.79 6.66 -12.71
C ARG A 54 -11.59 5.23 -13.17
N THR A 55 -10.85 4.44 -12.41
CA THR A 55 -10.64 3.01 -12.71
C THR A 55 -11.98 2.25 -12.73
N ALA A 56 -12.83 2.48 -11.74
CA ALA A 56 -14.14 1.86 -11.64
C ALA A 56 -15.05 2.25 -12.82
N GLN A 57 -15.12 3.55 -13.14
CA GLN A 57 -15.92 4.06 -14.25
C GLN A 57 -15.50 3.46 -15.59
N GLU A 58 -14.19 3.50 -15.92
CA GLU A 58 -13.67 2.93 -17.18
C GLU A 58 -13.88 1.42 -17.27
N TYR A 59 -13.67 0.70 -16.17
CA TYR A 59 -13.91 -0.74 -16.14
C TYR A 59 -15.40 -1.06 -16.39
N ASN A 60 -16.30 -0.42 -15.64
CA ASN A 60 -17.74 -0.65 -15.75
C ASN A 60 -18.25 -0.30 -17.16
N LEU A 61 -17.79 0.82 -17.74
CA LEU A 61 -18.13 1.21 -19.11
C LEU A 61 -17.66 0.15 -20.12
N ARG A 62 -16.40 -0.26 -20.07
CA ARG A 62 -15.82 -1.26 -20.97
C ARG A 62 -16.50 -2.62 -20.87
N LYS A 63 -16.85 -3.03 -19.66
CA LYS A 63 -17.51 -4.31 -19.40
C LYS A 63 -19.04 -4.25 -19.43
N LYS A 64 -19.62 -3.07 -19.75
CA LYS A 64 -21.08 -2.83 -19.77
C LYS A 64 -21.77 -3.27 -18.48
N ARG A 65 -21.11 -3.15 -17.33
CA ARG A 65 -21.65 -3.52 -16.02
C ARG A 65 -22.03 -2.29 -15.21
N LYS A 66 -22.92 -2.51 -14.23
CA LYS A 66 -23.35 -1.53 -13.22
C LYS A 66 -22.93 -2.02 -11.82
N GLY A 67 -22.92 -1.11 -10.87
CA GLY A 67 -22.64 -1.42 -9.46
C GLY A 67 -21.20 -1.17 -9.05
N ALA A 68 -20.86 -1.51 -7.81
CA ALA A 68 -19.56 -1.29 -7.22
C ALA A 68 -18.48 -2.09 -7.96
N PHE A 69 -17.33 -1.46 -8.16
CA PHE A 69 -16.13 -2.09 -8.70
C PHE A 69 -15.19 -2.53 -7.59
N TRP A 70 -15.04 -1.68 -6.58
CA TRP A 70 -14.24 -1.91 -5.38
C TRP A 70 -15.13 -2.57 -4.33
N GLU A 71 -14.61 -3.62 -3.72
CA GLU A 71 -15.32 -4.36 -2.68
C GLU A 71 -15.37 -3.54 -1.38
N ASP A 72 -14.24 -2.89 -1.05
CA ASP A 72 -14.10 -2.13 0.18
C ASP A 72 -13.28 -0.85 -0.01
N ARG A 73 -13.09 -0.11 1.08
CA ARG A 73 -12.21 1.07 1.14
C ARG A 73 -10.75 0.63 1.16
N TYR A 74 -9.85 1.59 0.92
CA TYR A 74 -8.42 1.31 1.05
C TYR A 74 -8.01 1.11 2.52
N HIS A 75 -7.13 0.17 2.76
CA HIS A 75 -6.41 0.04 4.02
C HIS A 75 -5.19 0.97 4.01
N ALA A 76 -4.96 1.70 5.10
CA ALA A 76 -3.81 2.56 5.25
C ALA A 76 -2.99 2.14 6.47
N THR A 77 -1.70 1.90 6.26
CA THR A 77 -0.73 1.62 7.31
C THR A 77 0.23 2.80 7.42
N ALA A 78 0.31 3.44 8.58
CA ALA A 78 1.34 4.42 8.88
C ALA A 78 2.68 3.70 9.11
N ILE A 79 3.73 4.13 8.41
CA ILE A 79 5.05 3.50 8.44
C ILE A 79 6.05 4.51 8.94
N GLU A 80 6.83 4.15 9.97
CA GLU A 80 7.95 4.97 10.43
C GLU A 80 9.04 5.03 9.35
N SER A 81 9.73 6.17 9.26
CA SER A 81 10.84 6.38 8.32
C SER A 81 12.03 5.44 8.58
N GLU A 82 13.07 5.55 7.76
CA GLU A 82 14.30 4.76 7.83
C GLU A 82 14.07 3.26 7.64
N ARG A 83 14.40 2.43 8.64
CA ARG A 83 14.41 0.96 8.53
C ARG A 83 13.06 0.38 8.09
N HIS A 84 11.97 0.84 8.69
CA HIS A 84 10.64 0.31 8.36
C HIS A 84 10.19 0.71 6.96
N LEU A 85 10.55 1.92 6.53
CA LEU A 85 10.31 2.37 5.17
C LEU A 85 11.09 1.52 4.15
N LEU A 86 12.36 1.21 4.44
CA LEU A 86 13.19 0.36 3.57
C LEU A 86 12.61 -1.05 3.43
N ALA A 87 12.20 -1.66 4.54
CA ALA A 87 11.57 -2.98 4.52
C ALA A 87 10.26 -2.98 3.71
N CYS A 88 9.43 -1.93 3.86
CA CYS A 88 8.21 -1.78 3.07
C CYS A 88 8.48 -1.57 1.58
N LEU A 89 9.51 -0.81 1.20
CA LEU A 89 9.92 -0.63 -0.20
C LEU A 89 10.23 -1.98 -0.85
N VAL A 90 11.10 -2.79 -0.22
CA VAL A 90 11.45 -4.13 -0.71
C VAL A 90 10.23 -5.05 -0.75
N TYR A 91 9.38 -4.99 0.28
CA TYR A 91 8.14 -5.76 0.32
C TYR A 91 7.24 -5.46 -0.89
N ILE A 92 7.05 -4.19 -1.24
CA ILE A 92 6.23 -3.79 -2.40
C ILE A 92 6.86 -4.27 -3.70
N ASP A 93 8.18 -4.11 -3.86
CA ASP A 93 8.87 -4.52 -5.08
C ASP A 93 8.80 -6.03 -5.32
N LEU A 94 8.93 -6.83 -4.27
CA LEU A 94 8.86 -8.29 -4.35
C LEU A 94 7.43 -8.85 -4.45
N ASN A 95 6.41 -8.01 -4.50
CA ASN A 95 5.02 -8.46 -4.52
C ASN A 95 4.73 -9.48 -5.62
N MET A 96 5.15 -9.19 -6.85
CA MET A 96 4.90 -10.08 -8.00
C MET A 96 5.85 -11.28 -8.07
N VAL A 97 6.99 -11.21 -7.40
CA VAL A 97 7.89 -12.37 -7.21
C VAL A 97 7.27 -13.34 -6.22
N ARG A 98 6.73 -12.86 -5.09
CA ARG A 98 6.01 -13.69 -4.10
C ARG A 98 4.84 -14.47 -4.68
N THR A 99 4.17 -13.90 -5.67
CA THR A 99 3.06 -14.59 -6.36
C THR A 99 3.52 -15.55 -7.46
N GLY A 100 4.83 -15.67 -7.69
CA GLY A 100 5.40 -16.52 -8.73
C GLY A 100 5.14 -16.07 -10.17
N VAL A 101 4.71 -14.80 -10.36
CA VAL A 101 4.40 -14.28 -11.71
C VAL A 101 5.67 -13.85 -12.44
N VAL A 102 6.68 -13.37 -11.70
CA VAL A 102 8.00 -13.00 -12.21
C VAL A 102 9.08 -13.54 -11.29
N SER A 103 10.30 -13.70 -11.78
CA SER A 103 11.46 -14.12 -10.97
C SER A 103 12.23 -12.94 -10.36
N HIS A 104 12.09 -11.75 -10.96
CA HIS A 104 12.74 -10.54 -10.47
C HIS A 104 11.81 -9.33 -10.65
N PRO A 105 11.79 -8.33 -9.74
CA PRO A 105 10.87 -7.19 -9.85
C PRO A 105 11.09 -6.33 -11.10
N SER A 106 12.27 -6.37 -11.71
CA SER A 106 12.51 -5.68 -12.99
C SER A 106 11.68 -6.19 -14.17
N GLU A 107 11.18 -7.42 -14.08
CA GLU A 107 10.31 -8.03 -15.09
C GLU A 107 8.86 -7.54 -15.01
N TRP A 108 8.50 -6.87 -13.89
CA TRP A 108 7.15 -6.34 -13.71
C TRP A 108 7.06 -4.86 -14.11
N PRO A 109 6.42 -4.51 -15.24
CA PRO A 109 6.40 -3.14 -15.75
C PRO A 109 5.44 -2.21 -15.02
N PHE A 110 4.58 -2.73 -14.12
CA PHE A 110 3.58 -1.97 -13.39
C PHE A 110 3.94 -1.78 -11.90
N GLY A 111 5.23 -1.73 -11.59
CA GLY A 111 5.77 -1.43 -10.27
C GLY A 111 6.78 -0.29 -10.31
N GLY A 112 7.06 0.28 -9.13
CA GLY A 112 7.99 1.39 -8.98
C GLY A 112 9.46 0.99 -9.09
N TYR A 113 9.81 -0.30 -8.87
CA TYR A 113 11.18 -0.78 -8.92
C TYR A 113 11.95 -0.32 -10.17
N ASN A 114 11.35 -0.47 -11.35
CA ASN A 114 12.02 -0.09 -12.61
C ASN A 114 12.27 1.42 -12.69
N GLU A 115 11.36 2.24 -12.19
CA GLU A 115 11.52 3.69 -12.16
C GLU A 115 12.54 4.11 -11.09
N ILE A 116 12.57 3.44 -9.94
CA ILE A 116 13.59 3.64 -8.90
C ILE A 116 14.98 3.33 -9.45
N GLN A 117 15.14 2.20 -10.14
CA GLN A 117 16.44 1.77 -10.67
C GLN A 117 16.88 2.54 -11.94
N LYS A 118 15.93 3.02 -12.73
CA LYS A 118 16.17 3.81 -13.93
C LYS A 118 15.32 5.07 -13.92
N PRO A 119 15.75 6.14 -13.23
CA PRO A 119 14.99 7.37 -13.07
C PRO A 119 14.54 7.96 -14.39
N ARG A 120 13.26 8.29 -14.48
CA ARG A 120 12.64 8.86 -15.68
C ARG A 120 12.84 10.36 -15.72
N ARG A 121 12.89 10.92 -16.93
CA ARG A 121 12.92 12.37 -17.15
C ARG A 121 11.51 12.95 -17.43
N LYS A 122 10.58 12.11 -17.88
CA LYS A 122 9.18 12.48 -18.21
C LYS A 122 8.22 11.53 -17.53
N CYS A 123 7.04 12.01 -17.21
CA CYS A 123 5.99 11.23 -16.52
C CYS A 123 6.51 10.55 -15.25
N VAL A 124 7.28 11.29 -14.45
CA VAL A 124 7.90 10.81 -13.23
C VAL A 124 6.84 10.61 -12.16
N LEU A 125 6.72 9.40 -11.63
CA LEU A 125 5.85 9.09 -10.49
C LEU A 125 6.61 9.20 -9.17
N ILE A 126 7.77 8.58 -9.09
CA ILE A 126 8.54 8.45 -7.85
C ILE A 126 9.19 9.77 -7.43
N ALA A 127 9.11 10.10 -6.15
CA ALA A 127 9.76 11.27 -5.55
C ALA A 127 11.19 10.91 -5.13
N TYR A 128 12.12 10.86 -6.08
CA TYR A 128 13.49 10.35 -5.89
C TYR A 128 14.24 10.98 -4.73
N GLN A 129 14.20 12.31 -4.62
CA GLN A 129 14.90 13.03 -3.56
C GLN A 129 14.31 12.71 -2.19
N LYS A 130 12.97 12.65 -2.09
CA LYS A 130 12.29 12.26 -0.85
C LYS A 130 12.63 10.85 -0.40
N LEU A 131 12.80 9.92 -1.35
CA LEU A 131 13.27 8.58 -1.02
C LEU A 131 14.65 8.61 -0.37
N ALA A 132 15.61 9.34 -0.94
CA ALA A 132 16.94 9.45 -0.37
C ALA A 132 16.91 10.10 1.02
N GLU A 133 16.18 11.21 1.17
CA GLU A 133 16.03 11.93 2.45
C GLU A 133 15.45 11.03 3.55
N LEU A 134 14.30 10.39 3.28
CA LEU A 134 13.57 9.58 4.26
C LEU A 134 14.30 8.28 4.64
N THR A 135 15.21 7.83 3.80
CA THR A 135 16.02 6.63 4.01
C THR A 135 17.44 6.94 4.52
N GLY A 136 17.73 8.22 4.80
CA GLY A 136 19.00 8.65 5.37
C GLY A 136 20.17 8.71 4.39
N PHE A 137 19.95 8.59 3.10
CA PHE A 137 21.01 8.67 2.09
C PHE A 137 21.29 10.09 1.64
N LYS A 138 22.57 10.44 1.54
CA LYS A 138 23.01 11.77 1.08
C LYS A 138 22.70 12.03 -0.40
N THR A 139 22.64 10.98 -1.21
CA THR A 139 22.38 11.08 -2.65
C THR A 139 21.41 9.99 -3.10
N TYR A 140 20.63 10.30 -4.12
CA TYR A 140 19.74 9.31 -4.72
C TYR A 140 20.49 8.11 -5.33
N ASP A 141 21.65 8.33 -5.91
CA ASP A 141 22.46 7.24 -6.49
C ASP A 141 22.95 6.25 -5.42
N ALA A 142 23.33 6.74 -4.23
CA ALA A 142 23.68 5.88 -3.12
C ALA A 142 22.48 5.06 -2.63
N PHE A 143 21.31 5.69 -2.48
CA PHE A 143 20.07 5.00 -2.17
C PHE A 143 19.74 3.93 -3.21
N ARG A 144 19.75 4.28 -4.50
CA ARG A 144 19.42 3.39 -5.60
C ARG A 144 20.30 2.13 -5.62
N LYS A 145 21.62 2.29 -5.36
CA LYS A 145 22.55 1.17 -5.27
C LYS A 145 22.19 0.25 -4.09
N ALA A 146 22.05 0.81 -2.90
CA ALA A 146 21.68 0.06 -1.71
C ALA A 146 20.32 -0.64 -1.86
N HIS A 147 19.32 0.04 -2.41
CA HIS A 147 18.01 -0.54 -2.69
C HIS A 147 18.09 -1.77 -3.61
N LYS A 148 18.94 -1.71 -4.65
CA LYS A 148 19.18 -2.87 -5.52
C LYS A 148 19.81 -4.04 -4.77
N GLU A 149 20.75 -3.76 -3.89
CA GLU A 149 21.42 -4.75 -3.05
C GLU A 149 20.42 -5.44 -2.11
N TRP A 150 19.59 -4.69 -1.39
CA TRP A 150 18.56 -5.24 -0.50
C TRP A 150 17.54 -6.13 -1.22
N VAL A 151 17.09 -5.71 -2.39
CA VAL A 151 16.19 -6.55 -3.21
C VAL A 151 16.90 -7.84 -3.60
N SER A 152 18.17 -7.77 -4.01
CA SER A 152 18.95 -8.96 -4.37
C SER A 152 19.20 -9.89 -3.18
N GLU A 153 19.49 -9.35 -2.00
CA GLU A 153 19.66 -10.11 -0.76
C GLU A 153 18.35 -10.80 -0.35
N SER A 154 17.23 -10.08 -0.38
CA SER A 154 15.92 -10.67 -0.06
C SER A 154 15.54 -11.80 -1.02
N LEU A 155 15.88 -11.65 -2.31
CA LEU A 155 15.69 -12.73 -3.29
C LEU A 155 16.56 -13.94 -3.00
N ALA A 156 17.83 -13.74 -2.65
CA ALA A 156 18.79 -14.80 -2.33
C ALA A 156 18.39 -15.56 -1.05
N ASN A 157 17.91 -14.82 -0.03
CA ASN A 157 17.47 -15.41 1.25
C ASN A 157 16.11 -16.11 1.17
N GLY A 158 15.38 -15.96 0.07
CA GLY A 158 14.04 -16.53 -0.07
C GLY A 158 13.00 -15.83 0.80
N ASP A 159 13.21 -14.55 1.18
CA ASP A 159 12.29 -13.73 2.00
C ASP A 159 11.03 -13.35 1.23
N ASN A 160 10.42 -14.32 0.55
CA ASN A 160 9.29 -14.10 -0.36
C ASN A 160 7.92 -14.44 0.27
N PHE A 161 7.81 -14.45 1.59
CA PHE A 161 6.53 -14.71 2.26
C PHE A 161 5.72 -13.44 2.50
N ARG A 162 4.41 -13.64 2.66
CA ARG A 162 3.47 -12.56 2.98
C ARG A 162 3.74 -12.03 4.39
N GLN A 163 3.99 -10.74 4.50
CA GLN A 163 4.18 -10.04 5.76
C GLN A 163 2.89 -9.29 6.11
N ALA A 164 2.13 -9.83 7.06
CA ALA A 164 0.84 -9.30 7.46
C ALA A 164 0.90 -7.87 8.04
N GLN A 165 2.06 -7.46 8.53
CA GLN A 165 2.27 -6.11 9.07
C GLN A 165 1.99 -4.99 8.07
N TRP A 166 2.25 -5.21 6.78
CA TRP A 166 2.03 -4.19 5.74
C TRP A 166 0.58 -4.12 5.25
N THR A 167 -0.25 -5.11 5.56
CA THR A 167 -1.62 -5.21 5.05
C THR A 167 -2.69 -5.30 6.13
N GLN A 168 -2.30 -5.51 7.39
CA GLN A 168 -3.24 -5.69 8.50
C GLN A 168 -2.99 -4.73 9.67
N SER A 169 -1.85 -4.02 9.68
CA SER A 169 -1.54 -3.07 10.74
C SER A 169 -1.94 -1.66 10.36
N ILE A 170 -2.34 -0.87 11.33
CA ILE A 170 -2.65 0.56 11.19
C ILE A 170 -1.38 1.39 11.25
N ALA A 171 -0.39 0.90 12.02
CA ALA A 171 0.92 1.51 12.09
C ALA A 171 1.99 0.43 12.34
N VAL A 172 3.20 0.66 11.79
CA VAL A 172 4.40 -0.17 11.95
C VAL A 172 5.59 0.74 12.22
N GLY A 173 6.32 0.48 13.31
CA GLY A 173 7.48 1.30 13.68
C GLY A 173 8.02 0.99 15.07
N SER A 174 8.77 1.94 15.64
CA SER A 174 9.21 1.92 17.03
C SER A 174 8.01 2.06 17.99
N LYS A 175 8.20 1.68 19.25
CA LYS A 175 7.18 1.82 20.28
C LYS A 175 6.69 3.27 20.40
N SER A 176 7.61 4.23 20.42
CA SER A 176 7.29 5.65 20.51
C SER A 176 6.50 6.16 19.30
N PHE A 177 6.81 5.69 18.11
CA PHE A 177 6.05 6.01 16.90
C PHE A 177 4.62 5.48 17.00
N ILE A 178 4.45 4.22 17.41
CA ILE A 178 3.12 3.60 17.57
C ILE A 178 2.28 4.32 18.62
N GLU A 179 2.88 4.70 19.74
CA GLU A 179 2.20 5.48 20.80
C GLU A 179 1.75 6.85 20.25
N THR A 180 2.60 7.54 19.52
CA THR A 180 2.26 8.82 18.86
C THR A 180 1.09 8.67 17.87
N ILE A 181 1.10 7.63 17.04
CA ILE A 181 -0.02 7.36 16.12
C ILE A 181 -1.30 7.03 16.88
N LYS A 182 -1.20 6.25 17.95
CA LYS A 182 -2.35 5.90 18.80
C LYS A 182 -2.97 7.14 19.45
N GLU A 183 -2.15 8.06 19.93
CA GLU A 183 -2.60 9.37 20.45
C GLU A 183 -3.30 10.23 19.39
N LYS A 184 -2.70 10.34 18.19
CA LYS A 184 -3.30 11.07 17.07
C LYS A 184 -4.65 10.50 16.63
N LEU A 185 -4.83 9.20 16.72
CA LEU A 185 -6.10 8.53 16.42
C LEU A 185 -7.16 8.77 17.50
N GLY A 186 -6.76 9.01 18.74
CA GLY A 186 -7.67 9.30 19.86
C GLY A 186 -8.74 8.22 20.03
N ILE A 187 -10.01 8.61 19.92
CA ILE A 187 -11.15 7.69 20.07
C ILE A 187 -11.11 6.58 19.01
N LEU A 188 -10.61 6.84 17.83
CA LEU A 188 -10.47 5.83 16.77
C LEU A 188 -9.47 4.73 17.13
N ALA A 189 -8.60 4.96 18.10
CA ALA A 189 -7.68 3.93 18.61
C ALA A 189 -8.33 2.95 19.59
N LYS A 190 -9.58 3.16 19.98
CA LYS A 190 -10.31 2.27 20.89
C LYS A 190 -10.44 0.87 20.26
N GLY A 191 -10.08 -0.17 21.04
CA GLY A 191 -10.09 -1.56 20.57
C GLY A 191 -8.85 -1.98 19.77
N ARG A 192 -7.82 -1.12 19.68
CA ARG A 192 -6.58 -1.43 18.98
C ARG A 192 -5.46 -1.73 19.96
N LYS A 193 -4.72 -2.80 19.69
CA LYS A 193 -3.62 -3.28 20.56
C LYS A 193 -2.28 -3.04 19.90
N ILE A 194 -1.29 -2.74 20.75
CA ILE A 194 0.11 -2.72 20.36
C ILE A 194 0.61 -4.16 20.45
N ILE A 195 1.16 -4.67 19.36
CA ILE A 195 1.77 -5.99 19.26
C ILE A 195 3.26 -5.78 19.03
N GLU A 196 4.08 -6.52 19.74
CA GLU A 196 5.52 -6.57 19.56
C GLU A 196 5.91 -7.90 18.93
N ASN A 197 6.66 -7.83 17.83
CA ASN A 197 7.25 -8.98 17.16
C ASN A 197 8.72 -8.66 16.85
N GLU A 198 9.66 -9.42 17.40
CA GLU A 198 11.09 -9.32 17.10
C GLU A 198 11.68 -7.89 17.21
N GLY A 199 11.17 -7.08 18.17
CA GLY A 199 11.60 -5.71 18.39
C GLY A 199 10.97 -4.68 17.44
N GLU A 200 10.00 -5.08 16.63
CA GLU A 200 9.12 -4.20 15.85
C GLU A 200 7.75 -4.09 16.52
N PHE A 201 7.21 -2.89 16.55
CA PHE A 201 5.90 -2.64 17.13
C PHE A 201 4.87 -2.36 16.03
N GLN A 202 3.66 -2.85 16.25
CA GLN A 202 2.54 -2.72 15.32
C GLN A 202 1.28 -2.33 16.08
N LEU A 203 0.49 -1.43 15.51
CA LEU A 203 -0.86 -1.15 15.98
C LEU A 203 -1.85 -1.93 15.12
N ARG A 204 -2.58 -2.85 15.74
CA ARG A 204 -3.60 -3.69 15.07
C ARG A 204 -4.95 -3.58 15.71
N GLU A 205 -6.00 -3.86 14.96
CA GLU A 205 -7.32 -4.09 15.52
C GLU A 205 -7.36 -5.38 16.33
N ASP A 206 -8.07 -5.36 17.46
CA ASP A 206 -8.29 -6.57 18.26
C ASP A 206 -9.37 -7.41 17.57
N MET A 207 -8.95 -8.42 16.84
CA MET A 207 -9.86 -9.32 16.12
C MET A 207 -10.77 -10.15 17.08
N ARG A 208 -10.58 -10.05 18.38
CA ARG A 208 -11.39 -10.81 19.36
C ARG A 208 -12.76 -10.21 19.64
N GLY A 209 -13.07 -9.03 19.12
CA GLY A 209 -14.33 -8.32 19.37
C GLY A 209 -15.28 -8.22 18.19
N ALA A 210 -14.88 -8.62 16.97
CA ALA A 210 -15.63 -8.31 15.77
C ALA A 210 -16.63 -9.39 15.30
N TYR A 211 -16.52 -10.64 15.74
CA TYR A 211 -17.49 -11.69 15.39
C TYR A 211 -17.64 -12.74 16.46
N ASN A 212 -18.78 -12.72 17.16
CA ASN A 212 -19.34 -13.94 17.73
C ASN A 212 -19.81 -14.82 16.57
N ALA A 213 -19.22 -16.01 16.42
CA ALA A 213 -19.62 -17.00 15.40
C ALA A 213 -21.05 -17.54 15.59
N ASN A 214 -21.81 -16.99 16.50
CA ASN A 214 -23.22 -17.31 16.80
C ASN A 214 -24.12 -16.12 16.46
N PHE A 215 -23.96 -15.52 15.27
CA PHE A 215 -24.96 -14.59 14.77
C PHE A 215 -26.06 -15.39 14.09
N ASP A 216 -27.22 -15.44 14.74
CA ASP A 216 -28.45 -15.95 14.14
C ASP A 216 -28.79 -15.14 12.90
N ILE A 217 -29.03 -15.85 11.79
CA ILE A 217 -29.24 -15.31 10.44
C ILE A 217 -30.56 -14.51 10.30
N GLU A 218 -31.30 -14.30 11.38
CA GLU A 218 -32.65 -13.72 11.33
C GLU A 218 -32.74 -12.19 11.54
N ILE A 219 -31.66 -11.48 11.80
CA ILE A 219 -31.72 -10.03 11.91
C ILE A 219 -30.68 -9.42 10.98
N GLY A 220 -31.15 -9.05 9.78
CA GLY A 220 -30.37 -8.35 8.78
C GLY A 220 -29.99 -6.93 9.21
N ASP A 221 -29.01 -6.81 10.08
CA ASP A 221 -28.37 -5.53 10.35
C ASP A 221 -26.95 -5.57 9.79
N ILE A 222 -26.73 -4.75 8.77
CA ILE A 222 -25.44 -4.55 8.15
C ILE A 222 -24.60 -3.73 9.14
N GLY A 223 -24.05 -4.40 10.14
CA GLY A 223 -23.07 -3.82 11.03
C GLY A 223 -21.85 -3.42 10.24
N GLY A 224 -21.67 -2.11 10.06
CA GLY A 224 -20.53 -1.55 9.32
C GLY A 224 -19.21 -1.94 9.93
N GLN A 225 -18.56 -2.91 9.36
CA GLN A 225 -17.14 -3.16 9.62
C GLN A 225 -16.33 -2.04 8.99
N ASN A 226 -15.82 -1.15 9.83
CA ASN A 226 -14.84 -0.14 9.46
C ASN A 226 -13.41 -0.73 9.45
N ALA A 227 -13.19 -1.79 8.70
CA ALA A 227 -11.86 -2.21 8.33
C ALA A 227 -11.49 -1.50 7.03
N TYR A 228 -10.55 -0.59 7.09
CA TYR A 228 -10.07 0.14 5.91
C TYR A 228 -9.00 -0.68 5.19
N TYR A 229 -9.42 -1.67 4.38
CA TYR A 229 -8.52 -2.49 3.60
C TYR A 229 -8.46 -2.01 2.15
N TRP A 230 -7.27 -1.90 1.62
CA TRP A 230 -7.00 -1.82 0.18
C TRP A 230 -6.60 -3.17 -0.40
N ASP A 231 -7.10 -4.25 0.16
CA ASP A 231 -7.13 -5.52 -0.55
C ASP A 231 -8.37 -5.51 -1.44
N VAL A 232 -8.17 -5.06 -2.66
CA VAL A 232 -9.22 -5.09 -3.67
C VAL A 232 -9.32 -6.51 -4.20
N TYR A 233 -10.13 -7.32 -3.57
CA TYR A 233 -10.52 -8.61 -4.12
C TYR A 233 -11.48 -8.39 -5.29
N HIS A 234 -11.06 -8.77 -6.48
CA HIS A 234 -11.99 -9.02 -7.54
C HIS A 234 -12.70 -10.34 -7.22
N GLY A 235 -13.96 -10.26 -6.83
CA GLY A 235 -14.85 -11.41 -6.92
C GLY A 235 -14.77 -11.99 -8.33
N ASN A 236 -14.40 -13.24 -8.41
CA ASN A 236 -14.35 -14.15 -9.55
C ASN A 236 -14.62 -13.52 -10.93
N SER A 237 -13.59 -13.44 -11.73
CA SER A 237 -13.71 -13.48 -13.16
C SER A 237 -14.41 -14.79 -13.53
N CYS A 238 -15.69 -14.74 -13.75
CA CYS A 238 -16.35 -15.76 -14.55
C CYS A 238 -15.70 -15.77 -15.93
N THR A 239 -15.22 -16.93 -16.30
CA THR A 239 -14.92 -17.47 -17.60
C THR A 239 -15.43 -16.69 -18.80
#